data_c825dbdb7693621c676e165e3ff538b9
#
_entry.id   c825dbdb7693621c676e165e3ff538b9
#
_cell.length_a   1.000
_cell.length_b   1.000
_cell.length_c   1.000
_cell.angle_alpha   90.00
_cell.angle_beta   90.00
_cell.angle_gamma   90.00
#
_symmetry.space_group_name_H-M   'P 1'
#
loop_
_entity.id
_entity.type
_entity.pdbx_description
1 polymer ?
#
loop_
_entity_poly.entity_id
_entity_poly.type
_entity_poly.pdbx_seq_one_letter_code
_entity_poly.pdbx_strand_id
1 'polypeptide(L)'
;MLASAAAFLAVSALVIVTPGQDTALTIRNTLARGRRGGVHTAAGVALGQLVWALAASAGLVALLHAWEPAFLALRIAGAAYLLYLGLTALRSAFTRQREPAAVAQGMRTPPVVQGLLSNLGNPKMAVFFTSLLPQFAAHGSFVELFALGVVFCTLTLAWLSGYALAVSRVSELLRRSRVWRGIEALTGAVLVALGVRVAAS
;
A
#
# COMPACT_ATOMS: atom_id res chain seq x y z
N MET A 1 23.45 5.34 11.08
CA MET A 1 22.39 4.41 11.54
C MET A 1 21.12 5.12 12.00
N LEU A 2 21.15 6.07 12.95
CA LEU A 2 19.90 6.77 13.38
C LEU A 2 19.24 7.58 12.26
N ALA A 3 20.01 8.26 11.42
CA ALA A 3 19.48 9.02 10.29
C ALA A 3 18.80 8.12 9.23
N SER A 4 19.35 6.93 8.97
CA SER A 4 18.75 5.96 8.03
C SER A 4 17.47 5.33 8.58
N ALA A 5 17.41 5.04 9.89
CA ALA A 5 16.19 4.54 10.53
C ALA A 5 15.07 5.60 10.53
N ALA A 6 15.39 6.86 10.84
CA ALA A 6 14.42 7.95 10.78
C ALA A 6 13.89 8.18 9.35
N ALA A 7 14.78 8.13 8.35
CA ALA A 7 14.41 8.24 6.94
C ALA A 7 13.51 7.07 6.51
N PHE A 8 13.83 5.84 6.93
CA PHE A 8 12.99 4.66 6.68
C PHE A 8 11.60 4.82 7.27
N LEU A 9 11.49 5.23 8.55
CA LEU A 9 10.19 5.43 9.20
C LEU A 9 9.39 6.54 8.52
N ALA A 10 10.03 7.64 8.14
CA ALA A 10 9.36 8.75 7.44
C ALA A 10 8.82 8.32 6.07
N VAL A 11 9.63 7.60 5.26
CA VAL A 11 9.20 7.09 3.95
C VAL A 11 8.13 6.02 4.12
N SER A 12 8.29 5.11 5.10
CA SER A 12 7.27 4.09 5.41
C SER A 12 5.95 4.73 5.81
N ALA A 13 5.97 5.73 6.70
CA ALA A 13 4.79 6.47 7.10
C ALA A 13 4.11 7.15 5.90
N LEU A 14 4.88 7.80 5.03
CA LEU A 14 4.36 8.43 3.82
C LEU A 14 3.66 7.41 2.92
N VAL A 15 4.31 6.27 2.66
CA VAL A 15 3.73 5.20 1.82
C VAL A 15 2.50 4.58 2.47
N ILE A 16 2.51 4.34 3.78
CA ILE A 16 1.40 3.72 4.51
C ILE A 16 0.19 4.66 4.58
N VAL A 17 0.43 5.92 4.95
CA VAL A 17 -0.63 6.95 5.11
C VAL A 17 -1.26 7.31 3.77
N THR A 18 -0.51 7.22 2.67
CA THR A 18 -1.04 7.43 1.32
C THR A 18 -2.14 6.41 1.04
N PRO A 19 -3.41 6.83 0.94
CA PRO A 19 -4.49 5.92 0.66
C PRO A 19 -4.27 5.25 -0.71
N GLY A 20 -4.52 3.96 -0.77
CA GLY A 20 -4.41 3.16 -1.98
C GLY A 20 -5.47 2.05 -1.97
N GLN A 21 -5.29 1.04 -2.84
CA GLN A 21 -6.26 -0.05 -2.94
C GLN A 21 -6.47 -0.81 -1.62
N ASP A 22 -5.41 -1.00 -0.81
CA ASP A 22 -5.50 -1.70 0.47
C ASP A 22 -6.30 -0.90 1.50
N THR A 23 -6.12 0.42 1.53
CA THR A 23 -6.91 1.34 2.38
C THR A 23 -8.37 1.36 1.93
N ALA A 24 -8.62 1.50 0.62
CA ALA A 24 -9.97 1.49 0.05
C ALA A 24 -10.70 0.17 0.35
N LEU A 25 -10.00 -0.97 0.20
CA LEU A 25 -10.54 -2.28 0.51
C LEU A 25 -10.85 -2.43 2.01
N THR A 26 -9.98 -1.95 2.88
CA THR A 26 -10.18 -1.98 4.34
C THR A 26 -11.40 -1.15 4.74
N ILE A 27 -11.54 0.05 4.20
CA ILE A 27 -12.70 0.92 4.44
C ILE A 27 -13.97 0.21 3.94
N ARG A 28 -13.97 -0.31 2.70
CA ARG A 28 -15.10 -1.03 2.12
C ARG A 28 -15.57 -2.20 2.99
N ASN A 29 -14.63 -3.04 3.41
CA ASN A 29 -14.94 -4.21 4.23
C ASN A 29 -15.36 -3.82 5.64
N THR A 30 -14.88 -2.69 6.17
CA THR A 30 -15.38 -2.12 7.42
C THR A 30 -16.82 -1.66 7.31
N LEU A 31 -17.17 -0.94 6.24
CA LEU A 31 -18.53 -0.46 6.01
C LEU A 31 -19.53 -1.61 5.76
N ALA A 32 -19.07 -2.69 5.09
CA ALA A 32 -19.92 -3.83 4.73
C ALA A 32 -20.06 -4.88 5.84
N ARG A 33 -19.00 -5.12 6.62
CA ARG A 33 -18.89 -6.23 7.58
C ARG A 33 -18.51 -5.79 8.99
N GLY A 34 -18.59 -4.47 9.25
CA GLY A 34 -18.19 -3.87 10.52
C GLY A 34 -16.68 -3.92 10.77
N ARG A 35 -16.29 -3.48 11.96
CA ARG A 35 -14.89 -3.40 12.41
C ARG A 35 -14.10 -4.70 12.17
N ARG A 36 -14.69 -5.86 12.48
CA ARG A 36 -14.02 -7.16 12.29
C ARG A 36 -13.64 -7.40 10.82
N GLY A 37 -14.50 -7.04 9.88
CA GLY A 37 -14.21 -7.16 8.45
C GLY A 37 -13.01 -6.31 8.03
N GLY A 38 -12.90 -5.08 8.53
CA GLY A 38 -11.76 -4.20 8.28
C GLY A 38 -10.46 -4.72 8.87
N VAL A 39 -10.46 -5.15 10.13
CA VAL A 39 -9.27 -5.69 10.81
C VAL A 39 -8.78 -6.98 10.13
N HIS A 40 -9.69 -7.88 9.75
CA HIS A 40 -9.30 -9.07 8.97
C HIS A 40 -8.71 -8.72 7.60
N THR A 41 -9.23 -7.67 6.95
CA THR A 41 -8.62 -7.17 5.70
C THR A 41 -7.20 -6.65 5.96
N ALA A 42 -7.00 -5.85 7.02
CA ALA A 42 -5.69 -5.34 7.41
C ALA A 42 -4.69 -6.48 7.70
N ALA A 43 -5.13 -7.54 8.38
CA ALA A 43 -4.31 -8.73 8.60
C ALA A 43 -3.92 -9.42 7.28
N GLY A 44 -4.84 -9.53 6.33
CA GLY A 44 -4.55 -10.07 5.00
C GLY A 44 -3.53 -9.21 4.23
N VAL A 45 -3.67 -7.89 4.29
CA VAL A 45 -2.69 -6.96 3.70
C VAL A 45 -1.30 -7.17 4.32
N ALA A 46 -1.21 -7.24 5.64
CA ALA A 46 0.07 -7.48 6.34
C ALA A 46 0.69 -8.82 5.95
N LEU A 47 -0.10 -9.88 5.78
CA LEU A 47 0.38 -11.17 5.27
C LEU A 47 0.95 -11.04 3.85
N GLY A 48 0.30 -10.29 2.95
CA GLY A 48 0.82 -10.01 1.61
C GLY A 48 2.16 -9.26 1.65
N GLN A 49 2.28 -8.30 2.55
CA GLN A 49 3.55 -7.57 2.77
C GLN A 49 4.65 -8.47 3.32
N LEU A 50 4.33 -9.43 4.20
CA LEU A 50 5.32 -10.43 4.65
C LEU A 50 5.82 -11.30 3.51
N VAL A 51 4.96 -11.67 2.55
CA VAL A 51 5.39 -12.38 1.34
C VAL A 51 6.35 -11.51 0.52
N TRP A 52 6.04 -10.23 0.33
CA TRP A 52 6.94 -9.28 -0.34
C TRP A 52 8.27 -9.13 0.42
N ALA A 53 8.23 -9.01 1.75
CA ALA A 53 9.42 -8.90 2.59
C ALA A 53 10.32 -10.14 2.46
N LEU A 54 9.74 -11.34 2.50
CA LEU A 54 10.47 -12.60 2.28
C LEU A 54 11.09 -12.65 0.90
N ALA A 55 10.34 -12.31 -0.16
CA ALA A 55 10.82 -12.32 -1.53
C ALA A 55 11.98 -11.33 -1.73
N ALA A 56 11.84 -10.10 -1.19
CA ALA A 56 12.89 -9.10 -1.25
C ALA A 56 14.16 -9.55 -0.49
N SER A 57 13.99 -10.13 0.70
CA SER A 57 15.10 -10.60 1.54
C SER A 57 15.79 -11.85 0.99
N ALA A 58 15.05 -12.72 0.29
CA ALA A 58 15.60 -13.94 -0.32
C ALA A 58 16.48 -13.68 -1.55
N GLY A 59 16.74 -12.42 -1.87
CA GLY A 59 17.70 -12.06 -2.93
C GLY A 59 17.08 -11.88 -4.31
N LEU A 60 15.76 -11.82 -4.43
CA LEU A 60 15.13 -11.39 -5.68
C LEU A 60 15.67 -10.04 -6.12
N VAL A 61 15.90 -9.14 -5.14
CA VAL A 61 16.53 -7.83 -5.36
C VAL A 61 17.99 -7.97 -5.81
N ALA A 62 18.76 -8.89 -5.21
CA ALA A 62 20.15 -9.15 -5.63
C ALA A 62 20.23 -9.65 -7.08
N LEU A 63 19.30 -10.53 -7.49
CA LEU A 63 19.23 -11.02 -8.86
C LEU A 63 18.87 -9.89 -9.84
N LEU A 64 17.94 -9.00 -9.46
CA LEU A 64 17.57 -7.84 -10.28
C LEU A 64 18.71 -6.82 -10.39
N HIS A 65 19.49 -6.61 -9.32
CA HIS A 65 20.68 -5.77 -9.36
C HIS A 65 21.83 -6.39 -10.17
N ALA A 66 21.97 -7.72 -10.14
CA ALA A 66 22.96 -8.41 -10.96
C ALA A 66 22.70 -8.27 -12.46
N TRP A 67 21.46 -7.96 -12.83
CA TRP A 67 21.07 -7.66 -14.20
C TRP A 67 20.48 -6.24 -14.28
N GLU A 68 21.34 -5.25 -14.35
CA GLU A 68 21.02 -3.83 -14.37
C GLU A 68 19.87 -3.43 -15.32
N PRO A 69 19.79 -3.95 -16.59
CA PRO A 69 18.67 -3.64 -17.47
C PRO A 69 17.31 -4.09 -16.93
N ALA A 70 17.24 -5.25 -16.23
CA ALA A 70 15.98 -5.71 -15.64
C ALA A 70 15.57 -4.86 -14.44
N PHE A 71 16.52 -4.42 -13.62
CA PHE A 71 16.26 -3.50 -12.52
C PHE A 71 15.74 -2.15 -13.01
N LEU A 72 16.40 -1.58 -14.05
CA LEU A 72 15.96 -0.33 -14.67
C LEU A 72 14.55 -0.46 -15.27
N ALA A 73 14.27 -1.56 -15.99
CA ALA A 73 12.95 -1.82 -16.56
C ALA A 73 11.87 -1.92 -15.47
N LEU A 74 12.14 -2.63 -14.36
CA LEU A 74 11.22 -2.74 -13.22
C LEU A 74 10.98 -1.39 -12.55
N ARG A 75 12.02 -0.58 -12.38
CA ARG A 75 11.95 0.76 -11.80
C ARG A 75 11.10 1.69 -12.66
N ILE A 76 11.33 1.73 -13.97
CA ILE A 76 10.54 2.54 -14.93
C ILE A 76 9.08 2.06 -14.96
N ALA A 77 8.84 0.75 -15.03
CA ALA A 77 7.49 0.19 -15.00
C ALA A 77 6.76 0.54 -13.69
N GLY A 78 7.45 0.45 -12.55
CA GLY A 78 6.93 0.84 -11.25
C GLY A 78 6.56 2.33 -11.18
N ALA A 79 7.45 3.20 -11.65
CA ALA A 79 7.20 4.65 -11.72
C ALA A 79 5.99 4.97 -12.62
N ALA A 80 5.96 4.40 -13.84
CA ALA A 80 4.85 4.59 -14.79
C ALA A 80 3.52 4.13 -14.20
N TYR A 81 3.53 3.00 -13.47
CA TYR A 81 2.32 2.48 -12.85
C TYR A 81 1.87 3.31 -11.65
N LEU A 82 2.78 3.83 -10.83
CA LEU A 82 2.42 4.78 -9.75
C LEU A 82 1.80 6.06 -10.31
N LEU A 83 2.35 6.58 -11.42
CA LEU A 83 1.77 7.72 -12.14
C LEU A 83 0.37 7.39 -12.67
N TYR A 84 0.19 6.22 -13.30
CA TYR A 84 -1.12 5.77 -13.78
C TYR A 84 -2.15 5.67 -12.64
N LEU A 85 -1.79 5.05 -11.51
CA LEU A 85 -2.67 4.95 -10.34
C LEU A 85 -3.00 6.33 -9.76
N GLY A 86 -2.00 7.22 -9.67
CA GLY A 86 -2.19 8.57 -9.19
C GLY A 86 -3.16 9.36 -10.07
N LEU A 87 -2.99 9.30 -11.38
CA LEU A 87 -3.86 9.98 -12.35
C LEU A 87 -5.28 9.39 -12.35
N THR A 88 -5.43 8.07 -12.22
CA THR A 88 -6.75 7.44 -12.13
C THR A 88 -7.48 7.80 -10.82
N ALA A 89 -6.77 7.86 -9.69
CA ALA A 89 -7.33 8.30 -8.42
C ALA A 89 -7.74 9.79 -8.47
N LEU A 90 -6.92 10.66 -9.09
CA LEU A 90 -7.29 12.05 -9.31
C LEU A 90 -8.52 12.19 -10.21
N ARG A 91 -8.60 11.43 -11.31
CA ARG A 91 -9.79 11.41 -12.16
C ARG A 91 -11.04 10.99 -11.42
N SER A 92 -10.98 9.93 -10.60
CA SER A 92 -12.13 9.45 -9.84
C SER A 92 -12.62 10.45 -8.80
N ALA A 93 -11.72 11.26 -8.22
CA ALA A 93 -12.07 12.34 -7.30
C ALA A 93 -12.93 13.43 -7.97
N PHE A 94 -12.74 13.66 -9.28
CA PHE A 94 -13.47 14.67 -10.05
C PHE A 94 -14.67 14.11 -10.83
N THR A 95 -14.69 12.78 -11.10
CA THR A 95 -15.81 12.12 -11.76
C THR A 95 -16.73 11.48 -10.71
N ARG A 96 -18.03 11.71 -10.88
CA ARG A 96 -19.07 11.19 -9.98
C ARG A 96 -19.25 9.68 -10.20
N GLN A 97 -18.33 8.83 -9.69
CA GLN A 97 -18.45 7.38 -9.85
C GLN A 97 -18.48 6.63 -8.52
N ARG A 98 -19.55 5.86 -8.40
CA ARG A 98 -19.88 4.70 -7.56
C ARG A 98 -19.63 4.79 -6.05
N GLU A 99 -20.74 4.70 -5.33
CA GLU A 99 -20.75 4.42 -3.89
C GLU A 99 -20.05 3.09 -3.57
N PRO A 100 -19.13 3.08 -2.56
CA PRO A 100 -18.42 1.88 -2.15
C PRO A 100 -19.33 0.74 -1.63
N ALA A 101 -20.54 1.08 -1.23
CA ALA A 101 -21.49 0.15 -0.61
C ALA A 101 -22.10 -0.88 -1.58
N ALA A 102 -22.25 -0.55 -2.87
CA ALA A 102 -22.92 -1.43 -3.83
C ALA A 102 -22.07 -2.66 -4.23
N VAL A 103 -20.74 -2.58 -4.09
CA VAL A 103 -19.83 -3.65 -4.52
C VAL A 103 -19.62 -4.73 -3.44
N ALA A 104 -19.95 -4.42 -2.18
CA ALA A 104 -19.62 -5.29 -1.04
C ALA A 104 -20.57 -6.48 -0.83
N GLN A 105 -21.76 -6.44 -1.37
CA GLN A 105 -22.82 -7.44 -1.05
C GLN A 105 -22.68 -8.78 -1.78
N GLY A 106 -21.78 -8.91 -2.77
CA GLY A 106 -21.64 -10.13 -3.58
C GLY A 106 -20.40 -11.00 -3.29
N MET A 107 -19.47 -10.57 -2.44
CA MET A 107 -18.18 -11.28 -2.30
C MET A 107 -18.22 -12.38 -1.24
N ARG A 108 -18.20 -13.64 -1.69
CA ARG A 108 -18.06 -14.84 -0.83
C ARG A 108 -16.66 -14.99 -0.20
N THR A 109 -15.64 -14.30 -0.71
CA THR A 109 -14.25 -14.40 -0.27
C THR A 109 -14.06 -13.79 1.13
N PRO A 110 -13.34 -14.47 2.04
CA PRO A 110 -13.02 -13.94 3.36
C PRO A 110 -12.20 -12.63 3.27
N PRO A 111 -12.40 -11.65 4.19
CA PRO A 111 -11.68 -10.38 4.17
C PRO A 111 -10.15 -10.52 4.21
N VAL A 112 -9.63 -11.51 4.94
CA VAL A 112 -8.19 -11.81 4.99
C VAL A 112 -7.67 -12.16 3.60
N VAL A 113 -8.35 -13.05 2.88
CA VAL A 113 -7.94 -13.45 1.53
C VAL A 113 -8.03 -12.27 0.55
N GLN A 114 -9.06 -11.45 0.69
CA GLN A 114 -9.17 -10.23 -0.12
C GLN A 114 -8.01 -9.28 0.12
N GLY A 115 -7.64 -9.05 1.40
CA GLY A 115 -6.50 -8.21 1.77
C GLY A 115 -5.17 -8.75 1.24
N LEU A 116 -4.94 -10.05 1.38
CA LEU A 116 -3.76 -10.74 0.88
C LEU A 116 -3.62 -10.56 -0.65
N LEU A 117 -4.66 -10.91 -1.40
CA LEU A 117 -4.63 -10.80 -2.87
C LEU A 117 -4.53 -9.36 -3.35
N SER A 118 -5.23 -8.41 -2.67
CA SER A 118 -5.10 -6.98 -2.93
C SER A 118 -3.65 -6.53 -2.81
N ASN A 119 -2.99 -6.89 -1.72
CA ASN A 119 -1.62 -6.46 -1.45
C ASN A 119 -0.60 -7.11 -2.38
N LEU A 120 -0.72 -8.40 -2.66
CA LEU A 120 0.16 -9.10 -3.61
C LEU A 120 0.05 -8.51 -5.03
N GLY A 121 -1.15 -8.13 -5.45
CA GLY A 121 -1.38 -7.44 -6.72
C GLY A 121 -1.18 -5.91 -6.63
N ASN A 122 -0.67 -5.38 -5.51
CA ASN A 122 -0.51 -3.96 -5.32
C ASN A 122 0.86 -3.49 -5.82
N PRO A 123 0.94 -2.81 -6.95
CA PRO A 123 2.23 -2.40 -7.50
C PRO A 123 2.93 -1.32 -6.66
N LYS A 124 2.20 -0.57 -5.86
CA LYS A 124 2.81 0.32 -4.86
C LYS A 124 3.69 -0.50 -3.90
N MET A 125 3.23 -1.68 -3.49
CA MET A 125 3.99 -2.59 -2.64
C MET A 125 5.14 -3.25 -3.40
N ALA A 126 4.90 -3.69 -4.64
CA ALA A 126 5.97 -4.22 -5.48
C ALA A 126 7.14 -3.21 -5.58
N VAL A 127 6.85 -1.96 -5.96
CA VAL A 127 7.88 -0.90 -6.05
C VAL A 127 8.52 -0.60 -4.70
N PHE A 128 7.73 -0.54 -3.62
CA PHE A 128 8.29 -0.29 -2.29
C PHE A 128 9.29 -1.38 -1.88
N PHE A 129 8.90 -2.64 -1.95
CA PHE A 129 9.73 -3.75 -1.49
C PHE A 129 10.94 -4.01 -2.40
N THR A 130 10.83 -3.76 -3.71
CA THR A 130 11.92 -4.01 -4.66
C THR A 130 12.86 -2.83 -4.86
N SER A 131 12.38 -1.59 -4.74
CA SER A 131 13.16 -0.40 -5.09
C SER A 131 13.46 0.53 -3.91
N LEU A 132 12.53 0.66 -2.95
CA LEU A 132 12.71 1.57 -1.82
C LEU A 132 13.30 0.89 -0.59
N LEU A 133 12.77 -0.27 -0.19
CA LEU A 133 13.20 -0.98 1.02
C LEU A 133 14.71 -1.27 1.03
N PRO A 134 15.34 -1.75 -0.06
CA PRO A 134 16.77 -2.03 -0.09
C PRO A 134 17.66 -0.82 0.16
N GLN A 135 17.20 0.39 -0.15
CA GLN A 135 17.96 1.62 0.06
C GLN A 135 18.21 1.95 1.53
N PHE A 136 17.46 1.33 2.44
CA PHE A 136 17.57 1.53 3.89
C PHE A 136 18.40 0.44 4.57
N ALA A 137 18.73 -0.64 3.87
CA ALA A 137 19.57 -1.72 4.38
C ALA A 137 21.05 -1.37 4.20
N ALA A 138 21.79 -1.25 5.29
CA ALA A 138 23.20 -0.85 5.25
C ALA A 138 24.09 -1.92 4.61
N HIS A 139 23.79 -3.19 4.87
CA HIS A 139 24.55 -4.34 4.37
C HIS A 139 23.78 -5.21 3.38
N GLY A 140 22.50 -4.90 3.10
CA GLY A 140 21.66 -5.66 2.21
C GLY A 140 21.47 -7.13 2.62
N SER A 141 21.69 -7.45 3.91
CA SER A 141 21.55 -8.82 4.39
C SER A 141 20.09 -9.23 4.48
N PHE A 142 19.84 -10.55 4.35
CA PHE A 142 18.50 -11.12 4.50
C PHE A 142 17.82 -10.67 5.80
N VAL A 143 18.54 -10.75 6.92
CA VAL A 143 17.99 -10.42 8.24
C VAL A 143 17.60 -8.96 8.34
N GLU A 144 18.44 -8.06 7.82
CA GLU A 144 18.20 -6.61 7.84
C GLU A 144 16.99 -6.24 6.98
N LEU A 145 16.93 -6.72 5.74
CA LEU A 145 15.80 -6.48 4.83
C LEU A 145 14.51 -7.05 5.40
N PHE A 146 14.55 -8.28 5.92
CA PHE A 146 13.38 -8.90 6.51
C PHE A 146 12.89 -8.15 7.76
N ALA A 147 13.80 -7.72 8.63
CA ALA A 147 13.46 -6.93 9.82
C ALA A 147 12.79 -5.60 9.44
N LEU A 148 13.34 -4.87 8.47
CA LEU A 148 12.72 -3.65 7.94
C LEU A 148 11.33 -3.93 7.36
N GLY A 149 11.19 -5.04 6.62
CA GLY A 149 9.91 -5.49 6.09
C GLY A 149 8.89 -5.79 7.19
N VAL A 150 9.28 -6.48 8.26
CA VAL A 150 8.42 -6.78 9.42
C VAL A 150 7.99 -5.50 10.13
N VAL A 151 8.88 -4.52 10.31
CA VAL A 151 8.54 -3.20 10.86
C VAL A 151 7.48 -2.53 9.98
N PHE A 152 7.68 -2.50 8.67
CA PHE A 152 6.71 -1.94 7.74
C PHE A 152 5.34 -2.63 7.81
N CYS A 153 5.31 -3.98 7.86
CA CYS A 153 4.08 -4.77 8.01
C CYS A 153 3.34 -4.42 9.31
N THR A 154 4.08 -4.30 10.40
CA THR A 154 3.50 -3.98 11.72
C THR A 154 2.89 -2.59 11.73
N LEU A 155 3.59 -1.60 11.18
CA LEU A 155 3.09 -0.23 11.03
C LEU A 155 1.83 -0.19 10.16
N THR A 156 1.82 -0.92 9.04
CA THR A 156 0.66 -1.01 8.15
C THR A 156 -0.53 -1.66 8.83
N LEU A 157 -0.31 -2.76 9.54
CA LEU A 157 -1.37 -3.45 10.29
C LEU A 157 -1.99 -2.53 11.34
N ALA A 158 -1.16 -1.82 12.11
CA ALA A 158 -1.61 -0.87 13.11
C ALA A 158 -2.42 0.27 12.46
N TRP A 159 -1.90 0.86 11.37
CA TRP A 159 -2.55 1.94 10.65
C TRP A 159 -3.91 1.54 10.07
N LEU A 160 -3.97 0.44 9.29
CA LEU A 160 -5.22 -0.02 8.68
C LEU A 160 -6.23 -0.50 9.73
N SER A 161 -5.77 -1.09 10.85
CA SER A 161 -6.65 -1.43 11.97
C SER A 161 -7.21 -0.17 12.63
N GLY A 162 -6.39 0.87 12.80
CA GLY A 162 -6.82 2.19 13.23
C GLY A 162 -7.89 2.79 12.31
N TYR A 163 -7.69 2.68 10.99
CA TYR A 163 -8.70 3.07 10.00
C TYR A 163 -10.02 2.29 10.18
N ALA A 164 -9.95 0.97 10.33
CA ALA A 164 -11.14 0.14 10.55
C ALA A 164 -11.90 0.57 11.82
N LEU A 165 -11.18 0.92 12.89
CA LEU A 165 -11.77 1.44 14.11
C LEU A 165 -12.44 2.80 13.91
N ALA A 166 -11.74 3.75 13.27
CA ALA A 166 -12.25 5.09 13.01
C ALA A 166 -13.48 5.04 12.08
N VAL A 167 -13.40 4.30 10.98
CA VAL A 167 -14.50 4.13 10.01
C VAL A 167 -15.71 3.49 10.65
N SER A 168 -15.51 2.50 11.53
CA SER A 168 -16.65 1.84 12.20
C SER A 168 -17.42 2.78 13.16
N ARG A 169 -16.74 3.83 13.68
CA ARG A 169 -17.36 4.83 14.57
C ARG A 169 -18.05 5.98 13.82
N VAL A 170 -17.55 6.32 12.64
CA VAL A 170 -18.05 7.46 11.85
C VAL A 170 -18.62 7.03 10.50
N SER A 171 -19.08 5.79 10.42
CA SER A 171 -19.52 5.17 9.17
C SER A 171 -20.58 5.98 8.41
N GLU A 172 -21.52 6.62 9.13
CA GLU A 172 -22.55 7.47 8.51
C GLU A 172 -21.96 8.74 7.85
N LEU A 173 -20.94 9.33 8.49
CA LEU A 173 -20.27 10.53 7.96
C LEU A 173 -19.41 10.22 6.73
N LEU A 174 -18.73 9.06 6.72
CA LEU A 174 -17.87 8.62 5.62
C LEU A 174 -18.65 8.13 4.39
N ARG A 175 -19.93 7.82 4.54
CA ARG A 175 -20.83 7.55 3.40
C ARG A 175 -21.11 8.81 2.56
N ARG A 176 -20.73 10.00 3.02
CA ARG A 176 -20.89 11.25 2.25
C ARG A 176 -19.86 11.29 1.11
N SER A 177 -20.34 11.45 -0.10
CA SER A 177 -19.54 11.47 -1.34
C SER A 177 -18.39 12.50 -1.35
N ARG A 178 -18.50 13.59 -0.58
CA ARG A 178 -17.45 14.63 -0.49
C ARG A 178 -16.20 14.17 0.25
N VAL A 179 -16.36 13.42 1.35
CA VAL A 179 -15.23 12.90 2.13
C VAL A 179 -14.45 11.86 1.34
N TRP A 180 -15.18 10.96 0.66
CA TRP A 180 -14.57 9.95 -0.22
C TRP A 180 -13.74 10.58 -1.34
N ARG A 181 -14.28 11.60 -2.03
CA ARG A 181 -13.54 12.33 -3.07
C ARG A 181 -12.27 13.02 -2.56
N GLY A 182 -12.31 13.58 -1.36
CA GLY A 182 -11.13 14.17 -0.72
C GLY A 182 -10.02 13.13 -0.50
N ILE A 183 -10.38 11.93 -0.04
CA ILE A 183 -9.43 10.82 0.15
C ILE A 183 -8.81 10.39 -1.20
N GLU A 184 -9.62 10.23 -2.25
CA GLU A 184 -9.15 9.86 -3.58
C GLU A 184 -8.22 10.92 -4.20
N ALA A 185 -8.55 12.20 -4.07
CA ALA A 185 -7.72 13.29 -4.57
C ALA A 185 -6.35 13.33 -3.88
N LEU A 186 -6.32 13.19 -2.55
CA LEU A 186 -5.08 13.12 -1.78
C LEU A 186 -4.24 11.90 -2.18
N THR A 187 -4.89 10.74 -2.31
CA THR A 187 -4.23 9.50 -2.78
C THR A 187 -3.57 9.71 -4.14
N GLY A 188 -4.32 10.28 -5.09
CA GLY A 188 -3.82 10.53 -6.42
C GLY A 188 -2.61 11.45 -6.44
N ALA A 189 -2.67 12.56 -5.71
CA ALA A 189 -1.57 13.52 -5.64
C ALA A 189 -0.28 12.89 -5.08
N VAL A 190 -0.39 12.11 -4.00
CA VAL A 190 0.80 11.48 -3.38
C VAL A 190 1.37 10.36 -4.26
N LEU A 191 0.52 9.55 -4.91
CA LEU A 191 0.99 8.51 -5.84
C LEU A 191 1.71 9.10 -7.05
N VAL A 192 1.23 10.22 -7.60
CA VAL A 192 1.91 10.96 -8.68
C VAL A 192 3.28 11.45 -8.21
N ALA A 193 3.34 12.09 -7.03
CA ALA A 193 4.60 12.59 -6.48
C ALA A 193 5.62 11.47 -6.26
N LEU A 194 5.19 10.31 -5.73
CA LEU A 194 6.05 9.13 -5.57
C LEU A 194 6.51 8.57 -6.92
N GLY A 195 5.62 8.48 -7.91
CA GLY A 195 5.97 8.00 -9.25
C GLY A 195 7.03 8.87 -9.93
N VAL A 196 6.89 10.20 -9.85
CA VAL A 196 7.89 11.15 -10.35
C VAL A 196 9.22 10.97 -9.64
N ARG A 197 9.21 10.85 -8.30
CA ARG A 197 10.44 10.64 -7.52
C ARG A 197 11.16 9.35 -7.90
N VAL A 198 10.43 8.23 -8.04
CA VAL A 198 11.01 6.94 -8.45
C VAL A 198 11.57 6.99 -9.88
N ALA A 199 10.94 7.75 -10.79
CA ALA A 199 11.44 7.93 -12.15
C ALA A 199 12.74 8.75 -12.20
N ALA A 200 12.92 9.71 -11.26
CA ALA A 200 14.06 10.63 -11.23
C ALA A 200 15.27 10.09 -10.43
N SER A 201 15.11 9.02 -9.64
CA SER A 201 16.18 8.39 -8.86
C SER A 201 16.90 7.31 -9.63
#